data_bcac801bc757408978e3e741794e885d
#
_entry.id   bcac801bc757408978e3e741794e885d
#
_cell.length_a   1.000
_cell.length_b   1.000
_cell.length_c   1.000
_cell.angle_alpha   90.00
_cell.angle_beta   90.00
_cell.angle_gamma   90.00
#
_symmetry.space_group_name_H-M   'P 1'
#
loop_
_entity.id
_entity.type
_entity.pdbx_description
1 polymer ?
#
loop_
_entity_poly.entity_id
_entity_poly.type
_entity_poly.pdbx_seq_one_letter_code
_entity_poly.pdbx_strand_id
1 'polypeptide(L)'
;MFNISKINNNIQILQQKGTVQTKNKTVPQTVVSVPTDLKSYNANNLRAYHPSFTSQATTLPSEKTQLRTIKAKLDKATITKLNKLEANGILTNKDSNDGSSVLENLYKIATEPRIRGLKDTQILEEVISSLENPHSITQKFGDIPTHVAKEIGNEMGTEFPNQAYNVVSSSCVVASMEFNLASRKPAEFARFAAGLSGETYSVDKKVKMSDISTGVADCLWHLREFNTEHKIENNWEDITIKIKPDRNAIIRARVQTSYRDKGERSVTDVLIQSALLNLASQNSYDALTDERTGKFNADNTGLTDMEKTFAEQIVFESPRISVTYQQLNEEGKLVGYNCEPHETLNHILKSLELGQNVIIGYTHIDENNQVNGGHEITIIGYEKDENGNGYFIYNDTDDEIDTAVKISEKQLLPLIHHAGISKEALSSEDIIIEPWKEYIDWFQTTLKAEKEQ
;
A
#
# COMPACT_ATOMS: atom_id res chain seq x y z
N MET A 1 32.04 -12.39 7.28
CA MET A 1 31.07 -12.96 6.30
C MET A 1 30.09 -13.80 7.10
N PHE A 2 28.94 -13.23 7.44
CA PHE A 2 27.90 -13.98 8.14
C PHE A 2 27.28 -15.03 7.22
N ASN A 3 27.04 -16.21 7.75
CA ASN A 3 26.52 -17.35 7.01
C ASN A 3 25.01 -17.17 6.80
N ILE A 4 24.65 -16.49 5.73
CA ILE A 4 23.26 -16.21 5.27
C ILE A 4 22.42 -17.51 5.24
N SER A 5 23.05 -18.68 5.05
CA SER A 5 22.36 -19.98 5.04
C SER A 5 21.72 -20.36 6.38
N LYS A 6 22.25 -19.89 7.51
CA LYS A 6 21.63 -20.14 8.83
C LYS A 6 20.43 -19.24 9.08
N ILE A 7 20.49 -18.00 8.57
CA ILE A 7 19.36 -17.05 8.66
C ILE A 7 18.22 -17.53 7.75
N ASN A 8 18.56 -17.93 6.51
CA ASN A 8 17.58 -18.47 5.57
C ASN A 8 16.90 -19.76 6.08
N ASN A 9 17.64 -20.64 6.79
CA ASN A 9 17.02 -21.82 7.40
C ASN A 9 16.06 -21.47 8.54
N ASN A 10 16.35 -20.46 9.34
CA ASN A 10 15.42 -19.99 10.37
C ASN A 10 14.24 -19.24 9.75
N ILE A 11 14.46 -18.47 8.70
CA ILE A 11 13.39 -17.79 7.94
C ILE A 11 12.49 -18.82 7.25
N GLN A 12 13.05 -19.88 6.65
CA GLN A 12 12.25 -20.97 6.08
C GLN A 12 11.43 -21.72 7.13
N ILE A 13 11.96 -21.91 8.34
CA ILE A 13 11.20 -22.51 9.46
C ILE A 13 10.07 -21.58 9.91
N LEU A 14 10.27 -20.26 9.88
CA LEU A 14 9.24 -19.27 10.19
C LEU A 14 8.21 -19.13 9.08
N GLN A 15 8.61 -19.19 7.82
CA GLN A 15 7.71 -19.27 6.66
C GLN A 15 6.85 -20.54 6.71
N GLN A 16 7.43 -21.67 7.14
CA GLN A 16 6.68 -22.93 7.34
C GLN A 16 5.74 -22.87 8.55
N LYS A 17 6.04 -22.07 9.58
CA LYS A 17 5.15 -21.88 10.74
C LYS A 17 4.06 -20.84 10.50
N GLY A 18 4.33 -19.83 9.66
CA GLY A 18 3.36 -18.81 9.25
C GLY A 18 2.44 -19.26 8.12
N THR A 19 2.80 -20.31 7.41
CA THR A 19 1.93 -20.97 6.43
C THR A 19 0.97 -21.86 7.20
N VAL A 20 -0.32 -21.69 7.01
CA VAL A 20 -1.35 -22.57 7.54
C VAL A 20 -1.02 -24.00 7.10
N GLN A 21 -0.31 -24.76 7.92
CA GLN A 21 -0.17 -26.20 7.71
C GLN A 21 -1.50 -26.85 8.11
N THR A 22 -2.38 -26.98 7.16
CA THR A 22 -3.49 -27.93 7.29
C THR A 22 -2.88 -29.33 7.40
N LYS A 23 -2.83 -29.86 8.63
CA LYS A 23 -2.64 -31.31 8.81
C LYS A 23 -3.74 -31.99 8.01
N ASN A 24 -3.35 -32.82 7.04
CA ASN A 24 -4.23 -33.73 6.34
C ASN A 24 -5.01 -34.58 7.37
N LYS A 25 -6.11 -34.06 7.86
CA LYS A 25 -7.22 -34.85 8.39
C LYS A 25 -8.22 -34.94 7.28
N THR A 26 -8.42 -36.13 6.77
CA THR A 26 -9.57 -36.50 5.97
C THR A 26 -10.82 -36.10 6.75
N VAL A 27 -11.33 -34.91 6.47
CA VAL A 27 -12.61 -34.44 7.02
C VAL A 27 -13.69 -34.95 6.08
N PRO A 28 -14.76 -35.58 6.59
CA PRO A 28 -15.90 -35.91 5.76
C PRO A 28 -16.42 -34.67 5.06
N GLN A 29 -16.79 -34.78 3.78
CA GLN A 29 -17.45 -33.72 3.03
C GLN A 29 -18.73 -33.30 3.76
N THR A 30 -18.58 -32.35 4.68
CA THR A 30 -19.73 -31.58 5.13
C THR A 30 -19.79 -30.41 4.17
N VAL A 31 -20.85 -30.34 3.38
CA VAL A 31 -21.23 -29.15 2.64
C VAL A 31 -21.39 -28.05 3.69
N VAL A 32 -20.33 -27.26 3.91
CA VAL A 32 -20.43 -26.06 4.72
C VAL A 32 -21.23 -25.09 3.88
N SER A 33 -22.50 -24.98 4.21
CA SER A 33 -23.34 -23.91 3.69
C SER A 33 -22.64 -22.59 4.00
N VAL A 34 -22.44 -21.75 2.98
CA VAL A 34 -22.11 -20.34 3.15
C VAL A 34 -22.93 -19.79 4.31
N PRO A 35 -22.32 -19.12 5.32
CA PRO A 35 -23.07 -18.64 6.47
C PRO A 35 -24.34 -17.93 6.00
N THR A 36 -25.49 -18.41 6.43
CA THR A 36 -26.80 -17.88 6.03
C THR A 36 -27.01 -16.44 6.48
N ASP A 37 -26.13 -15.92 7.30
CA ASP A 37 -26.15 -14.53 7.79
C ASP A 37 -25.76 -13.50 6.71
N LEU A 38 -25.15 -13.89 5.59
CA LEU A 38 -24.99 -13.03 4.42
C LEU A 38 -26.35 -12.60 3.80
N LYS A 39 -27.45 -13.27 4.15
CA LYS A 39 -28.81 -12.90 3.69
C LYS A 39 -29.38 -11.65 4.36
N SER A 40 -28.84 -11.22 5.49
CA SER A 40 -29.28 -9.99 6.18
C SER A 40 -28.58 -8.75 5.68
N TYR A 41 -27.45 -8.87 4.98
CA TYR A 41 -26.80 -7.76 4.31
C TYR A 41 -27.46 -7.58 2.95
N ASN A 42 -28.07 -6.44 2.75
CA ASN A 42 -28.61 -6.01 1.48
C ASN A 42 -27.53 -6.27 0.41
N ALA A 43 -27.76 -7.16 -0.54
CA ALA A 43 -26.77 -7.69 -1.50
C ALA A 43 -26.06 -6.58 -2.33
N ASN A 44 -26.54 -5.37 -2.28
CA ASN A 44 -25.95 -4.18 -2.88
C ASN A 44 -24.88 -3.49 -2.02
N ASN A 45 -24.50 -4.02 -0.84
CA ASN A 45 -23.75 -3.24 0.15
C ASN A 45 -22.68 -4.03 0.93
N LEU A 46 -22.16 -5.15 0.47
CA LEU A 46 -20.85 -5.63 0.91
C LEU A 46 -19.75 -4.78 0.24
N ARG A 47 -19.84 -3.49 0.41
CA ARG A 47 -18.71 -2.60 0.18
C ARG A 47 -17.97 -2.51 1.49
N ALA A 48 -16.66 -2.66 1.45
CA ALA A 48 -15.83 -2.28 2.56
C ALA A 48 -16.31 -0.91 3.01
N TYR A 49 -16.66 -0.81 4.25
CA TYR A 49 -17.27 0.37 4.85
C TYR A 49 -16.53 1.64 4.41
N HIS A 50 -17.17 2.48 3.63
CA HIS A 50 -16.73 3.86 3.53
C HIS A 50 -16.95 4.47 4.90
N PRO A 51 -15.88 4.89 5.60
CA PRO A 51 -16.08 5.58 6.86
C PRO A 51 -17.05 6.73 6.57
N SER A 52 -18.25 6.68 7.17
CA SER A 52 -19.14 7.83 7.14
C SER A 52 -18.42 8.88 7.98
N PHE A 53 -17.72 9.77 7.30
CA PHE A 53 -17.18 10.94 7.96
C PHE A 53 -18.37 11.70 8.45
N THR A 54 -18.59 11.74 9.76
CA THR A 54 -19.63 12.56 10.36
C THR A 54 -19.33 14.00 9.95
N SER A 55 -20.21 14.60 9.16
CA SER A 55 -20.00 15.93 8.64
C SER A 55 -19.92 16.92 9.80
N GLN A 56 -18.71 17.22 10.22
CA GLN A 56 -18.44 18.41 11.01
C GLN A 56 -18.13 19.50 9.99
N ALA A 57 -19.04 20.43 9.82
CA ALA A 57 -18.77 21.61 9.01
C ALA A 57 -17.55 22.35 9.62
N THR A 58 -16.72 22.97 8.76
CA THR A 58 -15.63 23.86 9.18
C THR A 58 -16.21 25.02 10.00
N THR A 59 -16.20 24.89 11.31
CA THR A 59 -16.91 25.81 12.22
C THR A 59 -15.95 26.75 12.92
N LEU A 60 -14.71 26.32 13.14
CA LEU A 60 -13.72 27.11 13.86
C LEU A 60 -13.19 28.28 13.01
N PRO A 61 -12.90 29.45 13.62
CA PRO A 61 -12.31 30.59 12.89
C PRO A 61 -10.99 30.24 12.18
N SER A 62 -10.18 29.37 12.78
CA SER A 62 -8.94 28.86 12.19
C SER A 62 -9.20 28.05 10.93
N GLU A 63 -10.14 27.11 10.96
CA GLU A 63 -10.53 26.30 9.82
C GLU A 63 -11.06 27.15 8.65
N LYS A 64 -11.89 28.15 8.96
CA LYS A 64 -12.39 29.10 7.95
C LYS A 64 -11.27 29.90 7.31
N THR A 65 -10.22 30.25 8.07
CA THR A 65 -9.06 30.95 7.57
C THR A 65 -8.22 30.04 6.67
N GLN A 66 -7.95 28.81 7.10
CA GLN A 66 -7.26 27.79 6.29
C GLN A 66 -7.97 27.54 4.96
N LEU A 67 -9.28 27.29 5.03
CA LEU A 67 -10.10 27.04 3.83
C LEU A 67 -10.08 28.22 2.86
N ARG A 68 -10.14 29.47 3.37
CA ARG A 68 -10.06 30.67 2.53
C ARG A 68 -8.69 30.77 1.85
N THR A 69 -7.60 30.51 2.57
CA THR A 69 -6.24 30.52 2.02
C THR A 69 -6.07 29.47 0.91
N ILE A 70 -6.56 28.26 1.12
CA ILE A 70 -6.53 27.19 0.11
C ILE A 70 -7.36 27.62 -1.12
N LYS A 71 -8.61 28.04 -0.94
CA LYS A 71 -9.50 28.46 -2.05
C LYS A 71 -8.93 29.61 -2.88
N ALA A 72 -8.12 30.50 -2.29
CA ALA A 72 -7.48 31.60 -3.00
C ALA A 72 -6.41 31.15 -4.02
N LYS A 73 -5.93 29.90 -3.93
CA LYS A 73 -4.92 29.32 -4.82
C LYS A 73 -5.48 28.40 -5.91
N LEU A 74 -6.77 28.06 -5.82
CA LEU A 74 -7.39 27.03 -6.65
C LEU A 74 -8.24 27.64 -7.77
N ASP A 75 -8.38 26.89 -8.85
CA ASP A 75 -9.34 27.17 -9.88
C ASP A 75 -10.78 26.83 -9.45
N LYS A 76 -11.76 27.24 -10.25
CA LYS A 76 -13.17 27.05 -9.95
C LYS A 76 -13.58 25.56 -9.90
N ALA A 77 -12.98 24.73 -10.74
CA ALA A 77 -13.30 23.30 -10.79
C ALA A 77 -12.80 22.60 -9.52
N THR A 78 -11.58 22.87 -9.10
CA THR A 78 -10.99 22.30 -7.88
C THR A 78 -11.68 22.83 -6.61
N ILE A 79 -12.11 24.10 -6.60
CA ILE A 79 -12.96 24.63 -5.50
C ILE A 79 -14.28 23.84 -5.40
N THR A 80 -14.85 23.43 -6.53
CA THR A 80 -16.09 22.62 -6.51
C THR A 80 -15.84 21.25 -5.84
N LYS A 81 -14.72 20.58 -6.16
CA LYS A 81 -14.31 19.33 -5.53
C LYS A 81 -14.06 19.53 -4.02
N LEU A 82 -13.31 20.57 -3.67
CA LEU A 82 -13.04 20.91 -2.27
C LEU A 82 -14.32 21.15 -1.46
N ASN A 83 -15.33 21.81 -2.04
CA ASN A 83 -16.62 22.01 -1.40
C ASN A 83 -17.39 20.71 -1.19
N LYS A 84 -17.26 19.72 -2.09
CA LYS A 84 -17.82 18.37 -1.86
C LYS A 84 -17.13 17.66 -0.69
N LEU A 85 -15.79 17.76 -0.60
CA LEU A 85 -15.04 17.21 0.53
C LEU A 85 -15.45 17.86 1.84
N GLU A 86 -15.68 19.19 1.85
CA GLU A 86 -16.21 19.92 3.01
C GLU A 86 -17.60 19.42 3.40
N ALA A 87 -18.52 19.31 2.44
CA ALA A 87 -19.88 18.86 2.67
C ALA A 87 -19.96 17.41 3.19
N ASN A 88 -19.02 16.56 2.77
CA ASN A 88 -18.94 15.16 3.21
C ASN A 88 -18.17 14.98 4.53
N GLY A 89 -17.70 16.04 5.17
CA GLY A 89 -16.96 15.99 6.43
C GLY A 89 -15.51 15.49 6.30
N ILE A 90 -15.01 15.32 5.09
CA ILE A 90 -13.65 14.79 4.84
C ILE A 90 -12.60 15.80 5.30
N LEU A 91 -12.80 17.10 5.09
CA LEU A 91 -11.81 18.12 5.44
C LEU A 91 -11.48 18.18 6.93
N THR A 92 -12.40 17.89 7.80
CA THR A 92 -12.20 17.89 9.26
C THR A 92 -11.82 16.54 9.84
N ASN A 93 -11.72 15.51 8.98
CA ASN A 93 -11.27 14.19 9.40
C ASN A 93 -9.81 14.26 9.90
N LYS A 94 -9.52 13.55 11.02
CA LYS A 94 -8.25 13.53 11.75
C LYS A 94 -7.71 12.12 11.94
N ASP A 95 -7.85 11.27 10.94
CA ASP A 95 -7.37 9.89 10.97
C ASP A 95 -5.88 9.75 10.60
N SER A 96 -5.15 10.85 10.55
CA SER A 96 -3.70 10.86 10.35
C SER A 96 -2.95 10.38 11.60
N ASN A 97 -1.77 9.83 11.38
CA ASN A 97 -0.90 9.32 12.45
C ASN A 97 -0.45 10.41 13.47
N ASP A 98 -0.40 11.67 13.05
CA ASP A 98 -0.07 12.81 13.92
C ASP A 98 -1.30 13.57 14.44
N GLY A 99 -2.51 13.11 14.10
CA GLY A 99 -3.77 13.74 14.48
C GLY A 99 -4.12 15.01 13.69
N SER A 100 -3.36 15.35 12.65
CA SER A 100 -3.69 16.46 11.76
C SER A 100 -4.90 16.13 10.87
N SER A 101 -5.71 17.15 10.54
CA SER A 101 -6.84 16.99 9.63
C SER A 101 -6.42 17.09 8.16
N VAL A 102 -7.30 16.66 7.26
CA VAL A 102 -7.15 16.91 5.82
C VAL A 102 -6.93 18.40 5.56
N LEU A 103 -7.77 19.25 6.16
CA LEU A 103 -7.71 20.71 5.98
C LEU A 103 -6.36 21.28 6.44
N GLU A 104 -5.85 20.84 7.59
CA GLU A 104 -4.54 21.27 8.11
C GLU A 104 -3.42 20.87 7.15
N ASN A 105 -3.46 19.67 6.58
CA ASN A 105 -2.45 19.20 5.63
C ASN A 105 -2.55 19.91 4.26
N LEU A 106 -3.75 20.15 3.74
CA LEU A 106 -3.93 21.01 2.56
C LEU A 106 -3.44 22.44 2.81
N TYR A 107 -3.64 22.97 4.01
CA TYR A 107 -3.12 24.29 4.37
C TYR A 107 -1.59 24.31 4.43
N LYS A 108 -0.94 23.26 4.95
CA LYS A 108 0.53 23.10 4.88
C LYS A 108 1.01 23.11 3.43
N ILE A 109 0.34 22.38 2.52
CA ILE A 109 0.68 22.41 1.09
C ILE A 109 0.59 23.83 0.54
N ALA A 110 -0.45 24.56 0.93
CA ALA A 110 -0.69 25.92 0.45
C ALA A 110 0.27 26.98 0.98
N THR A 111 0.89 26.77 2.12
CA THR A 111 1.61 27.85 2.84
C THR A 111 3.08 27.58 3.14
N GLU A 112 3.46 26.31 3.24
CA GLU A 112 4.84 25.94 3.52
C GLU A 112 5.65 25.76 2.23
N PRO A 113 6.98 25.92 2.27
CA PRO A 113 7.84 25.68 1.14
C PRO A 113 7.72 24.25 0.59
N ARG A 114 7.74 24.13 -0.74
CA ARG A 114 7.75 22.83 -1.43
C ARG A 114 9.15 22.53 -1.95
N ILE A 115 9.41 21.27 -2.30
CA ILE A 115 10.61 20.87 -3.05
C ILE A 115 10.79 21.84 -4.23
N ARG A 116 12.02 22.33 -4.43
CA ARG A 116 12.34 23.27 -5.51
C ARG A 116 11.86 22.72 -6.87
N GLY A 117 11.02 23.48 -7.55
CA GLY A 117 10.46 23.15 -8.86
C GLY A 117 9.09 22.49 -8.82
N LEU A 118 8.56 22.12 -7.65
CA LEU A 118 7.17 21.71 -7.49
C LEU A 118 6.25 22.92 -7.25
N LYS A 119 5.02 22.84 -7.73
CA LYS A 119 4.00 23.89 -7.60
C LYS A 119 2.98 23.48 -6.54
N ASP A 120 2.83 24.31 -5.51
CA ASP A 120 1.83 24.10 -4.44
C ASP A 120 0.39 23.98 -4.98
N THR A 121 0.05 24.79 -5.99
CA THR A 121 -1.27 24.74 -6.64
C THR A 121 -1.54 23.39 -7.31
N GLN A 122 -0.56 22.85 -8.04
CA GLN A 122 -0.69 21.56 -8.70
C GLN A 122 -0.87 20.42 -7.69
N ILE A 123 -0.05 20.40 -6.62
CA ILE A 123 -0.16 19.38 -5.57
C ILE A 123 -1.53 19.48 -4.86
N LEU A 124 -2.00 20.70 -4.57
CA LEU A 124 -3.34 20.90 -4.01
C LEU A 124 -4.43 20.32 -4.92
N GLU A 125 -4.38 20.62 -6.23
CA GLU A 125 -5.34 20.13 -7.23
C GLU A 125 -5.32 18.60 -7.32
N GLU A 126 -4.13 17.98 -7.32
CA GLU A 126 -3.95 16.53 -7.34
C GLU A 126 -4.51 15.87 -6.08
N VAL A 127 -4.12 16.34 -4.89
CA VAL A 127 -4.60 15.80 -3.60
C VAL A 127 -6.11 15.93 -3.46
N ILE A 128 -6.68 17.09 -3.79
CA ILE A 128 -8.13 17.31 -3.72
C ILE A 128 -8.86 16.40 -4.72
N SER A 129 -8.28 16.17 -5.91
CA SER A 129 -8.89 15.30 -6.92
C SER A 129 -8.86 13.83 -6.50
N SER A 130 -7.73 13.35 -5.96
CA SER A 130 -7.60 11.98 -5.46
C SER A 130 -8.47 11.72 -4.22
N LEU A 131 -8.65 12.72 -3.36
CA LEU A 131 -9.59 12.61 -2.22
C LEU A 131 -11.06 12.62 -2.67
N GLU A 132 -11.40 13.35 -3.72
CA GLU A 132 -12.78 13.40 -4.27
C GLU A 132 -13.10 12.13 -5.08
N ASN A 133 -12.12 11.60 -5.80
CA ASN A 133 -12.21 10.34 -6.52
C ASN A 133 -10.91 9.54 -6.42
N PRO A 134 -10.78 8.66 -5.41
CA PRO A 134 -9.57 7.82 -5.27
C PRO A 134 -9.27 6.90 -6.45
N HIS A 135 -10.28 6.54 -7.26
CA HIS A 135 -10.08 5.74 -8.48
C HIS A 135 -9.23 6.44 -9.56
N SER A 136 -8.95 7.73 -9.41
CA SER A 136 -8.06 8.47 -10.31
C SER A 136 -6.57 8.24 -10.03
N ILE A 137 -6.22 7.57 -8.93
CA ILE A 137 -4.85 7.18 -8.58
C ILE A 137 -4.40 6.07 -9.54
N THR A 138 -3.23 6.25 -10.16
CA THR A 138 -2.72 5.34 -11.18
C THR A 138 -1.28 4.91 -10.93
N GLN A 139 -0.97 3.67 -11.31
CA GLN A 139 0.41 3.17 -11.37
C GLN A 139 1.11 3.48 -12.70
N LYS A 140 0.40 3.98 -13.71
CA LYS A 140 0.96 4.18 -15.06
C LYS A 140 2.16 5.09 -15.02
N PHE A 141 3.30 4.54 -15.40
CA PHE A 141 4.58 5.23 -15.27
C PHE A 141 4.71 6.39 -16.26
N GLY A 142 4.34 6.18 -17.52
CA GLY A 142 4.42 7.16 -18.60
C GLY A 142 5.85 7.46 -19.07
N ASP A 143 5.94 8.25 -20.13
CA ASP A 143 7.19 8.62 -20.74
C ASP A 143 7.95 9.67 -19.91
N ILE A 144 9.27 9.54 -19.89
CA ILE A 144 10.15 10.57 -19.33
C ILE A 144 10.94 11.22 -20.49
N PRO A 145 10.69 12.51 -20.81
CA PRO A 145 11.52 13.22 -21.74
C PRO A 145 12.97 13.29 -21.24
N THR A 146 13.84 12.47 -21.85
CA THR A 146 15.23 12.27 -21.39
C THR A 146 16.01 13.59 -21.27
N HIS A 147 15.79 14.54 -22.17
CA HIS A 147 16.48 15.84 -22.14
C HIS A 147 16.09 16.66 -20.90
N VAL A 148 14.79 16.65 -20.55
CA VAL A 148 14.27 17.36 -19.36
C VAL A 148 14.80 16.73 -18.08
N ALA A 149 14.72 15.41 -17.99
CA ALA A 149 15.21 14.69 -16.81
C ALA A 149 16.73 14.86 -16.63
N LYS A 150 17.53 14.91 -17.72
CA LYS A 150 18.95 15.22 -17.66
C LYS A 150 19.22 16.65 -17.17
N GLU A 151 18.46 17.63 -17.64
CA GLU A 151 18.59 19.01 -17.19
C GLU A 151 18.33 19.13 -15.69
N ILE A 152 17.23 18.54 -15.22
CA ILE A 152 16.86 18.52 -13.80
C ILE A 152 17.89 17.73 -12.97
N GLY A 153 18.36 16.59 -13.45
CA GLY A 153 19.38 15.77 -12.79
C GLY A 153 20.70 16.54 -12.63
N ASN A 154 21.13 17.25 -13.67
CA ASN A 154 22.32 18.08 -13.62
C ASN A 154 22.19 19.22 -12.57
N GLU A 155 21.04 19.89 -12.49
CA GLU A 155 20.78 20.89 -11.45
C GLU A 155 20.87 20.30 -10.03
N MET A 156 20.51 19.04 -9.88
CA MET A 156 20.54 18.33 -8.59
C MET A 156 21.88 17.64 -8.31
N GLY A 157 22.85 17.69 -9.25
CA GLY A 157 24.12 16.99 -9.15
C GLY A 157 23.96 15.46 -9.13
N THR A 158 23.00 14.93 -9.89
CA THR A 158 22.68 13.51 -9.99
C THR A 158 22.97 13.03 -11.41
N GLU A 159 23.69 11.91 -11.56
CA GLU A 159 23.82 11.25 -12.86
C GLU A 159 22.48 10.66 -13.28
N PHE A 160 22.09 10.93 -14.51
CA PHE A 160 20.85 10.43 -15.07
C PHE A 160 21.12 9.17 -15.90
N PRO A 161 20.38 8.05 -15.68
CA PRO A 161 20.51 6.87 -16.52
C PRO A 161 20.12 7.21 -17.96
N ASN A 162 20.77 6.56 -18.91
CA ASN A 162 20.60 6.86 -20.34
C ASN A 162 19.21 6.49 -20.87
N GLN A 163 18.43 5.74 -20.11
CA GLN A 163 17.11 5.27 -20.51
C GLN A 163 16.20 5.24 -19.28
N ALA A 164 15.16 6.04 -19.33
CA ALA A 164 14.13 6.13 -18.29
C ALA A 164 12.78 5.98 -18.96
N TYR A 165 12.44 4.77 -19.33
CA TYR A 165 11.18 4.44 -19.95
C TYR A 165 10.77 3.04 -19.51
N ASN A 166 9.62 2.91 -18.89
CA ASN A 166 9.04 1.63 -18.55
C ASN A 166 7.57 1.58 -18.97
N VAL A 167 7.24 0.65 -19.84
CA VAL A 167 5.86 0.45 -20.33
C VAL A 167 5.02 -0.26 -19.28
N VAL A 168 5.66 -1.08 -18.44
CA VAL A 168 5.00 -1.87 -17.40
C VAL A 168 5.52 -1.41 -16.06
N SER A 169 4.64 -0.84 -15.26
CA SER A 169 4.99 -0.39 -13.92
C SER A 169 5.01 -1.54 -12.90
N SER A 170 5.99 -1.49 -12.00
CA SER A 170 6.10 -2.40 -10.86
C SER A 170 5.42 -1.88 -9.58
N SER A 171 4.72 -0.74 -9.65
CA SER A 171 4.16 -0.06 -8.48
C SER A 171 2.71 -0.41 -8.14
N CYS A 172 2.10 -1.43 -8.76
CA CYS A 172 0.69 -1.81 -8.54
C CYS A 172 0.32 -1.96 -7.05
N VAL A 173 1.20 -2.59 -6.27
CA VAL A 173 1.01 -2.77 -4.81
C VAL A 173 0.86 -1.42 -4.10
N VAL A 174 1.81 -0.52 -4.31
CA VAL A 174 1.84 0.76 -3.57
C VAL A 174 0.83 1.76 -4.11
N ALA A 175 0.46 1.68 -5.39
CA ALA A 175 -0.66 2.43 -5.95
C ALA A 175 -1.99 1.95 -5.33
N SER A 176 -2.17 0.64 -5.12
CA SER A 176 -3.29 0.08 -4.36
C SER A 176 -3.29 0.53 -2.90
N MET A 177 -2.11 0.66 -2.26
CA MET A 177 -2.00 1.24 -0.91
C MET A 177 -2.36 2.72 -0.91
N GLU A 178 -1.92 3.49 -1.89
CA GLU A 178 -2.25 4.90 -2.04
C GLU A 178 -3.75 5.12 -2.25
N PHE A 179 -4.39 4.31 -3.11
CA PHE A 179 -5.84 4.28 -3.25
C PHE A 179 -6.53 4.05 -1.89
N ASN A 180 -6.06 3.08 -1.11
CA ASN A 180 -6.61 2.79 0.21
C ASN A 180 -6.37 3.94 1.21
N LEU A 181 -5.23 4.63 1.15
CA LEU A 181 -5.00 5.82 1.97
C LEU A 181 -6.00 6.92 1.62
N ALA A 182 -6.14 7.26 0.34
CA ALA A 182 -7.04 8.32 -0.10
C ALA A 182 -8.52 8.02 0.23
N SER A 183 -8.94 6.75 0.06
CA SER A 183 -10.33 6.34 0.27
C SER A 183 -10.70 6.10 1.73
N ARG A 184 -9.76 5.68 2.58
CA ARG A 184 -10.04 5.20 3.94
C ARG A 184 -9.39 5.99 5.06
N LYS A 185 -8.24 6.61 4.79
CA LYS A 185 -7.47 7.45 5.72
C LYS A 185 -7.13 8.78 5.05
N PRO A 186 -8.14 9.59 4.66
CA PRO A 186 -7.92 10.80 3.86
C PRO A 186 -6.99 11.82 4.52
N ALA A 187 -6.98 11.93 5.84
CA ALA A 187 -6.07 12.84 6.54
C ALA A 187 -4.63 12.33 6.47
N GLU A 188 -4.41 11.02 6.55
CA GLU A 188 -3.10 10.42 6.40
C GLU A 188 -2.58 10.56 4.94
N PHE A 189 -3.43 10.34 3.95
CA PHE A 189 -3.11 10.61 2.54
C PHE A 189 -2.64 12.06 2.33
N ALA A 190 -3.44 13.03 2.81
CA ALA A 190 -3.10 14.44 2.71
C ALA A 190 -1.79 14.78 3.47
N ARG A 191 -1.52 14.11 4.61
CA ARG A 191 -0.28 14.26 5.38
C ARG A 191 0.93 13.73 4.61
N PHE A 192 0.79 12.57 3.96
CA PHE A 192 1.84 12.03 3.09
C PHE A 192 2.13 13.01 1.94
N ALA A 193 1.12 13.47 1.24
CA ALA A 193 1.29 14.44 0.15
C ALA A 193 1.98 15.74 0.64
N ALA A 194 1.57 16.28 1.79
CA ALA A 194 2.16 17.49 2.36
C ALA A 194 3.63 17.32 2.76
N GLY A 195 3.96 16.21 3.43
CA GLY A 195 5.32 15.94 3.89
C GLY A 195 6.27 15.56 2.75
N LEU A 196 5.84 14.67 1.86
CA LEU A 196 6.68 14.19 0.75
C LEU A 196 6.92 15.25 -0.32
N SER A 197 6.01 16.21 -0.52
CA SER A 197 6.21 17.36 -1.40
C SER A 197 6.90 18.55 -0.74
N GLY A 198 7.06 18.52 0.59
CA GLY A 198 7.74 19.54 1.38
C GLY A 198 9.27 19.52 1.23
N GLU A 199 9.97 20.53 1.74
CA GLU A 199 11.45 20.66 1.62
C GLU A 199 12.20 19.45 2.19
N THR A 200 11.67 18.79 3.22
CA THR A 200 12.28 17.61 3.84
C THR A 200 11.98 16.32 3.11
N TYR A 201 11.04 16.33 2.16
CA TYR A 201 10.54 15.20 1.37
C TYR A 201 10.43 13.90 2.18
N SER A 202 9.89 14.00 3.38
CA SER A 202 9.73 12.86 4.28
C SER A 202 8.51 13.00 5.18
N VAL A 203 8.02 11.86 5.65
CA VAL A 203 6.95 11.74 6.64
C VAL A 203 7.43 10.87 7.77
N ASP A 204 7.40 11.38 8.99
CA ASP A 204 7.66 10.57 10.18
C ASP A 204 6.37 9.85 10.59
N LYS A 205 6.42 8.52 10.63
CA LYS A 205 5.31 7.64 10.99
C LYS A 205 5.60 6.97 12.33
N LYS A 206 4.75 7.22 13.32
CA LYS A 206 4.79 6.50 14.61
C LYS A 206 4.10 5.16 14.42
N VAL A 207 4.77 4.09 14.80
CA VAL A 207 4.26 2.73 14.68
C VAL A 207 4.38 2.04 16.04
N LYS A 208 3.30 1.40 16.46
CA LYS A 208 3.33 0.50 17.61
C LYS A 208 3.75 -0.88 17.15
N MET A 209 4.65 -1.53 17.89
CA MET A 209 5.08 -2.88 17.55
C MET A 209 3.93 -3.90 17.59
N SER A 210 2.89 -3.64 18.39
CA SER A 210 1.66 -4.43 18.38
C SER A 210 0.89 -4.40 17.07
N ASP A 211 1.13 -3.39 16.24
CA ASP A 211 0.48 -3.23 14.94
C ASP A 211 1.23 -3.96 13.82
N ILE A 212 2.39 -4.56 14.14
CA ILE A 212 3.19 -5.34 13.20
C ILE A 212 3.14 -6.81 13.61
N SER A 213 2.73 -7.67 12.69
CA SER A 213 2.72 -9.12 12.88
C SER A 213 4.12 -9.69 12.74
N THR A 214 4.49 -10.64 13.61
CA THR A 214 5.73 -11.42 13.50
C THR A 214 5.70 -12.45 12.37
N GLY A 215 4.51 -12.69 11.78
CA GLY A 215 4.35 -13.63 10.67
C GLY A 215 4.92 -13.15 9.34
N VAL A 216 5.51 -11.95 9.28
CA VAL A 216 6.16 -11.40 8.09
C VAL A 216 7.66 -11.51 8.26
N ALA A 217 8.27 -12.51 7.64
CA ALA A 217 9.69 -12.83 7.82
C ALA A 217 10.64 -11.66 7.49
N ASP A 218 10.32 -10.92 6.43
CA ASP A 218 11.15 -9.79 5.97
C ASP A 218 11.07 -8.57 6.89
N CYS A 219 10.09 -8.50 7.80
CA CYS A 219 9.95 -7.35 8.70
C CYS A 219 11.17 -7.17 9.63
N LEU A 220 11.89 -8.24 9.94
CA LEU A 220 13.11 -8.16 10.74
C LEU A 220 14.21 -7.36 10.08
N TRP A 221 14.34 -7.50 8.75
CA TRP A 221 15.31 -6.72 7.98
C TRP A 221 14.93 -5.25 7.91
N HIS A 222 13.67 -4.97 7.68
CA HIS A 222 13.16 -3.61 7.69
C HIS A 222 13.36 -2.96 9.06
N LEU A 223 13.05 -3.65 10.14
CA LEU A 223 13.29 -3.17 11.50
C LEU A 223 14.77 -2.93 11.78
N ARG A 224 15.68 -3.73 11.23
CA ARG A 224 17.12 -3.52 11.34
C ARG A 224 17.57 -2.23 10.67
N GLU A 225 17.10 -1.97 9.45
CA GLU A 225 17.38 -0.72 8.74
C GLU A 225 16.86 0.47 9.55
N PHE A 226 15.65 0.41 10.08
CA PHE A 226 15.09 1.45 10.93
C PHE A 226 15.87 1.63 12.22
N ASN A 227 16.28 0.55 12.88
CA ASN A 227 17.08 0.64 14.09
C ASN A 227 18.42 1.35 13.84
N THR A 228 19.05 1.10 12.71
CA THR A 228 20.30 1.75 12.32
C THR A 228 20.12 3.25 12.06
N GLU A 229 19.06 3.64 11.37
CA GLU A 229 18.76 5.05 11.05
C GLU A 229 18.15 5.83 12.24
N HIS A 230 17.32 5.17 13.08
CA HIS A 230 16.47 5.82 14.07
C HIS A 230 16.88 5.58 15.52
N LYS A 231 17.98 4.86 15.78
CA LYS A 231 18.50 4.57 17.12
C LYS A 231 17.42 4.08 18.10
N ILE A 232 16.71 3.03 17.73
CA ILE A 232 15.73 2.36 18.60
C ILE A 232 16.49 1.72 19.76
N GLU A 233 16.88 2.52 20.75
CA GLU A 233 17.82 2.04 21.77
C GLU A 233 17.14 1.32 22.92
N ASN A 234 15.91 1.68 23.29
CA ASN A 234 15.33 1.20 24.55
C ASN A 234 13.82 0.98 24.57
N ASN A 235 13.08 1.37 23.55
CA ASN A 235 11.62 1.19 23.53
C ASN A 235 11.16 0.60 22.20
N TRP A 236 10.82 -0.69 22.22
CA TRP A 236 10.27 -1.39 21.08
C TRP A 236 8.74 -1.29 20.98
N GLU A 237 8.09 -0.67 21.98
CA GLU A 237 6.63 -0.52 21.96
C GLU A 237 6.19 0.50 20.92
N ASP A 238 6.96 1.60 20.81
CA ASP A 238 6.70 2.68 19.87
C ASP A 238 7.97 3.01 19.09
N ILE A 239 7.92 2.92 17.78
CA ILE A 239 8.99 3.31 16.88
C ILE A 239 8.53 4.44 15.96
N THR A 240 9.47 5.27 15.51
CA THR A 240 9.19 6.28 14.49
C THR A 240 9.96 5.93 13.22
N ILE A 241 9.24 5.70 12.15
CA ILE A 241 9.79 5.38 10.84
C ILE A 241 9.76 6.65 9.97
N LYS A 242 10.89 7.01 9.39
CA LYS A 242 10.96 8.09 8.41
C LYS A 242 10.72 7.51 7.02
N ILE A 243 9.56 7.80 6.46
CA ILE A 243 9.17 7.38 5.11
C ILE A 243 9.57 8.49 4.15
N LYS A 244 10.36 8.15 3.14
CA LYS A 244 10.85 9.09 2.11
C LYS A 244 10.97 8.40 0.75
N PRO A 245 10.74 9.12 -0.35
CA PRO A 245 11.01 8.60 -1.68
C PRO A 245 12.52 8.51 -1.92
N ASP A 246 12.92 7.77 -2.95
CA ASP A 246 14.28 7.84 -3.48
C ASP A 246 14.57 9.24 -4.07
N ARG A 247 15.86 9.55 -4.24
CA ARG A 247 16.24 10.86 -4.77
C ARG A 247 15.73 11.11 -6.20
N ASN A 248 15.67 10.07 -6.99
CA ASN A 248 15.23 10.13 -8.39
C ASN A 248 13.73 10.43 -8.50
N ALA A 249 12.92 10.10 -7.48
CA ALA A 249 11.52 10.49 -7.41
C ALA A 249 11.32 12.01 -7.47
N ILE A 250 12.25 12.80 -6.92
CA ILE A 250 12.20 14.26 -7.00
C ILE A 250 12.39 14.72 -8.45
N ILE A 251 13.30 14.09 -9.18
CA ILE A 251 13.51 14.38 -10.60
C ILE A 251 12.24 14.01 -11.37
N ARG A 252 11.72 12.82 -11.15
CA ARG A 252 10.48 12.35 -11.79
C ARG A 252 9.30 13.28 -11.49
N ALA A 253 9.10 13.66 -10.23
CA ALA A 253 8.03 14.58 -9.83
C ALA A 253 8.15 15.95 -10.52
N ARG A 254 9.37 16.49 -10.67
CA ARG A 254 9.62 17.72 -11.42
C ARG A 254 9.32 17.58 -12.91
N VAL A 255 9.64 16.43 -13.51
CA VAL A 255 9.23 16.13 -14.91
C VAL A 255 7.71 16.16 -15.02
N GLN A 256 7.00 15.47 -14.12
CA GLN A 256 5.53 15.42 -14.13
C GLN A 256 4.86 16.78 -13.95
N THR A 257 5.56 17.74 -13.35
CA THR A 257 5.04 19.12 -13.24
C THR A 257 4.80 19.79 -14.61
N SER A 258 5.54 19.39 -15.64
CA SER A 258 5.52 20.05 -16.95
C SER A 258 5.19 19.12 -18.13
N TYR A 259 5.36 17.81 -17.98
CA TYR A 259 5.35 16.84 -19.07
C TYR A 259 4.49 15.60 -18.76
N ARG A 260 3.46 15.76 -17.94
CA ARG A 260 2.54 14.67 -17.64
C ARG A 260 1.50 14.53 -18.75
N ASP A 261 1.39 13.35 -19.31
CA ASP A 261 0.27 13.00 -20.19
C ASP A 261 -0.95 12.54 -19.37
N LYS A 262 -2.11 12.58 -20.01
CA LYS A 262 -3.34 12.12 -19.35
C LYS A 262 -3.25 10.62 -19.03
N GLY A 263 -3.60 10.25 -17.82
CA GLY A 263 -3.58 8.86 -17.35
C GLY A 263 -2.27 8.40 -16.74
N GLU A 264 -1.21 9.23 -16.75
CA GLU A 264 0.04 8.96 -16.05
C GLU A 264 0.00 9.42 -14.60
N ARG A 265 0.93 8.89 -13.78
CA ARG A 265 1.11 9.29 -12.39
C ARG A 265 1.18 10.80 -12.23
N SER A 266 0.46 11.32 -11.26
CA SER A 266 0.59 12.71 -10.80
C SER A 266 1.93 12.92 -10.07
N VAL A 267 2.25 14.18 -9.77
CA VAL A 267 3.39 14.50 -8.88
C VAL A 267 3.21 13.83 -7.52
N THR A 268 1.98 13.84 -7.01
CA THR A 268 1.61 13.23 -5.72
C THR A 268 1.79 11.71 -5.78
N ASP A 269 1.29 11.04 -6.83
CA ASP A 269 1.43 9.58 -7.02
C ASP A 269 2.91 9.17 -7.09
N VAL A 270 3.73 9.92 -7.84
CA VAL A 270 5.19 9.65 -7.93
C VAL A 270 5.84 9.68 -6.56
N LEU A 271 5.55 10.69 -5.75
CA LEU A 271 6.19 10.86 -4.45
C LEU A 271 5.69 9.82 -3.43
N ILE A 272 4.38 9.58 -3.37
CA ILE A 272 3.80 8.63 -2.41
C ILE A 272 4.19 7.19 -2.79
N GLN A 273 4.00 6.79 -4.05
CA GLN A 273 4.32 5.43 -4.49
C GLN A 273 5.80 5.11 -4.34
N SER A 274 6.69 6.04 -4.71
CA SER A 274 8.13 5.88 -4.50
C SER A 274 8.49 5.76 -3.02
N ALA A 275 7.88 6.57 -2.15
CA ALA A 275 8.15 6.51 -0.72
C ALA A 275 7.68 5.18 -0.10
N LEU A 276 6.53 4.65 -0.52
CA LEU A 276 6.00 3.38 -0.08
C LEU A 276 6.81 2.18 -0.63
N LEU A 277 7.25 2.25 -1.89
CA LEU A 277 8.16 1.24 -2.45
C LEU A 277 9.49 1.21 -1.70
N ASN A 278 10.07 2.35 -1.40
CA ASN A 278 11.30 2.42 -0.62
C ASN A 278 11.14 1.89 0.81
N LEU A 279 10.01 2.19 1.46
CA LEU A 279 9.68 1.62 2.76
C LEU A 279 9.70 0.09 2.71
N ALA A 280 9.02 -0.49 1.74
CA ALA A 280 8.86 -1.94 1.63
C ALA A 280 10.11 -2.64 1.08
N SER A 281 10.81 -2.04 0.13
CA SER A 281 11.97 -2.64 -0.56
C SER A 281 13.33 -2.26 0.02
N GLN A 282 13.36 -1.69 1.22
CA GLN A 282 14.60 -1.30 1.90
C GLN A 282 15.46 -0.32 1.09
N ASN A 283 14.84 0.74 0.57
CA ASN A 283 15.48 1.77 -0.24
C ASN A 283 16.17 1.24 -1.53
N SER A 284 15.65 0.17 -2.12
CA SER A 284 16.17 -0.38 -3.36
C SER A 284 15.45 0.09 -4.63
N TYR A 285 14.36 0.83 -4.52
CA TYR A 285 13.59 1.32 -5.66
C TYR A 285 14.18 2.59 -6.27
N ASP A 286 14.13 2.67 -7.60
CA ASP A 286 14.49 3.84 -8.41
C ASP A 286 13.29 4.35 -9.22
N ALA A 287 12.82 5.55 -8.91
CA ALA A 287 11.65 6.15 -9.55
C ALA A 287 11.88 6.61 -11.00
N LEU A 288 13.10 6.61 -11.53
CA LEU A 288 13.37 6.92 -12.93
C LEU A 288 13.31 5.70 -13.83
N THR A 289 13.61 4.53 -13.30
CA THR A 289 13.54 3.27 -14.04
C THR A 289 12.30 2.45 -13.71
N ASP A 290 11.61 2.81 -12.64
CA ASP A 290 10.51 2.05 -12.04
C ASP A 290 10.92 0.61 -11.66
N GLU A 291 12.17 0.44 -11.25
CA GLU A 291 12.79 -0.84 -10.95
C GLU A 291 13.47 -0.83 -9.58
N ARG A 292 13.76 -2.02 -9.09
CA ARG A 292 14.56 -2.23 -7.88
C ARG A 292 16.02 -2.48 -8.27
N THR A 293 16.92 -1.65 -7.77
CA THR A 293 18.36 -1.69 -8.11
C THR A 293 19.22 -2.38 -7.06
N GLY A 294 18.68 -3.43 -6.44
CA GLY A 294 19.56 -4.45 -5.94
C GLY A 294 20.16 -4.45 -4.58
N LYS A 295 19.42 -4.45 -3.47
CA LYS A 295 19.98 -5.02 -2.23
C LYS A 295 19.39 -6.40 -1.91
N PHE A 296 18.09 -6.50 -1.87
CA PHE A 296 17.37 -7.73 -1.55
C PHE A 296 16.25 -7.92 -2.59
N ASN A 297 16.02 -9.17 -2.98
CA ASN A 297 15.02 -9.53 -3.98
C ASN A 297 15.13 -8.73 -5.30
N ALA A 298 16.37 -8.44 -5.73
CA ALA A 298 16.66 -7.65 -6.94
C ALA A 298 16.08 -8.27 -8.23
N ASP A 299 15.76 -9.56 -8.21
CA ASP A 299 15.13 -10.27 -9.32
C ASP A 299 13.62 -9.98 -9.46
N ASN A 300 13.02 -9.31 -8.46
CA ASN A 300 11.62 -8.91 -8.48
C ASN A 300 11.50 -7.42 -8.85
N THR A 301 10.76 -7.12 -9.89
CA THR A 301 10.50 -5.73 -10.29
C THR A 301 9.56 -5.02 -9.31
N GLY A 302 8.58 -5.74 -8.73
CA GLY A 302 7.65 -5.27 -7.70
C GLY A 302 8.04 -5.70 -6.28
N LEU A 303 7.10 -5.57 -5.36
CA LEU A 303 7.23 -6.06 -3.99
C LEU A 303 6.86 -7.54 -3.90
N THR A 304 7.54 -8.27 -3.03
CA THR A 304 7.11 -9.60 -2.63
C THR A 304 5.85 -9.52 -1.76
N ASP A 305 5.14 -10.64 -1.59
CA ASP A 305 3.98 -10.74 -0.72
C ASP A 305 4.29 -10.36 0.74
N MET A 306 5.48 -10.69 1.23
CA MET A 306 5.94 -10.32 2.58
C MET A 306 6.23 -8.82 2.70
N GLU A 307 6.96 -8.25 1.75
CA GLU A 307 7.26 -6.81 1.70
C GLU A 307 5.98 -5.97 1.61
N LYS A 308 5.03 -6.40 0.78
CA LYS A 308 3.70 -5.81 0.68
C LYS A 308 2.99 -5.81 2.03
N THR A 309 2.89 -7.00 2.67
CA THR A 309 2.20 -7.15 3.95
C THR A 309 2.87 -6.32 5.05
N PHE A 310 4.20 -6.24 5.05
CA PHE A 310 4.93 -5.34 5.94
C PHE A 310 4.53 -3.87 5.73
N ALA A 311 4.56 -3.38 4.48
CA ALA A 311 4.19 -2.00 4.19
C ALA A 311 2.73 -1.70 4.55
N GLU A 312 1.80 -2.64 4.27
CA GLU A 312 0.40 -2.50 4.67
C GLU A 312 0.22 -2.30 6.18
N GLN A 313 0.94 -3.06 7.00
CA GLN A 313 0.89 -2.93 8.46
C GLN A 313 1.37 -1.54 8.93
N ILE A 314 2.47 -1.06 8.36
CA ILE A 314 3.01 0.27 8.68
C ILE A 314 2.03 1.38 8.26
N VAL A 315 1.52 1.29 7.04
CA VAL A 315 0.67 2.34 6.46
C VAL A 315 -0.69 2.40 7.14
N PHE A 316 -1.31 1.24 7.40
CA PHE A 316 -2.68 1.16 7.91
C PHE A 316 -2.77 0.96 9.43
N GLU A 317 -1.64 0.77 10.12
CA GLU A 317 -1.60 0.57 11.58
C GLU A 317 -2.48 -0.61 12.02
N SER A 318 -2.33 -1.72 11.32
CA SER A 318 -3.15 -2.92 11.53
C SER A 318 -2.32 -4.17 11.30
N PRO A 319 -2.22 -5.08 12.28
CA PRO A 319 -1.47 -6.32 12.12
C PRO A 319 -2.11 -7.18 11.02
N ARG A 320 -1.27 -7.65 10.09
CA ARG A 320 -1.66 -8.49 8.96
C ARG A 320 -0.75 -9.69 8.84
N ILE A 321 -1.26 -10.71 8.21
CA ILE A 321 -0.53 -11.93 7.90
C ILE A 321 -0.52 -12.09 6.39
N SER A 322 0.65 -12.36 5.83
CA SER A 322 0.77 -12.71 4.41
C SER A 322 0.25 -14.12 4.21
N VAL A 323 -0.81 -14.26 3.45
CA VAL A 323 -1.41 -15.56 3.12
C VAL A 323 -1.18 -15.84 1.65
N THR A 324 -0.44 -16.91 1.35
CA THR A 324 -0.20 -17.38 -0.02
C THR A 324 -1.17 -18.51 -0.33
N TYR A 325 -2.02 -18.31 -1.32
CA TYR A 325 -3.08 -19.24 -1.69
C TYR A 325 -2.65 -20.26 -2.75
N GLN A 326 -1.84 -19.87 -3.71
CA GLN A 326 -1.35 -20.74 -4.78
C GLN A 326 -0.06 -21.45 -4.38
N GLN A 327 0.12 -22.67 -4.87
CA GLN A 327 1.37 -23.41 -4.83
C GLN A 327 2.02 -23.39 -6.20
N LEU A 328 3.19 -22.78 -6.29
CA LEU A 328 4.01 -22.75 -7.49
C LEU A 328 5.22 -23.68 -7.29
N ASN A 329 5.60 -24.42 -8.34
CA ASN A 329 6.85 -25.18 -8.32
C ASN A 329 8.06 -24.26 -8.62
N GLU A 330 9.28 -24.85 -8.64
CA GLU A 330 10.52 -24.11 -8.89
C GLU A 330 10.57 -23.44 -10.27
N GLU A 331 9.79 -23.95 -11.23
CA GLU A 331 9.70 -23.38 -12.58
C GLU A 331 8.59 -22.33 -12.71
N GLY A 332 7.93 -21.96 -11.60
CA GLY A 332 6.84 -20.98 -11.58
C GLY A 332 5.52 -21.50 -12.16
N LYS A 333 5.32 -22.82 -12.16
CA LYS A 333 4.07 -23.44 -12.61
C LYS A 333 3.11 -23.66 -11.44
N LEU A 334 1.83 -23.33 -11.63
CA LEU A 334 0.78 -23.63 -10.67
C LEU A 334 0.58 -25.15 -10.56
N VAL A 335 0.82 -25.69 -9.37
CA VAL A 335 0.71 -27.13 -9.08
C VAL A 335 -0.39 -27.46 -8.07
N GLY A 336 -0.94 -26.46 -7.41
CA GLY A 336 -2.00 -26.63 -6.41
C GLY A 336 -2.33 -25.36 -5.65
N TYR A 337 -3.06 -25.53 -4.56
CA TYR A 337 -3.47 -24.44 -3.67
C TYR A 337 -3.14 -24.80 -2.23
N ASN A 338 -2.77 -23.79 -1.42
CA ASN A 338 -2.49 -23.95 0.01
C ASN A 338 -3.77 -24.06 0.85
N CYS A 339 -4.88 -23.55 0.34
CA CYS A 339 -6.20 -23.72 0.94
C CYS A 339 -7.27 -23.83 -0.16
N GLU A 340 -8.43 -24.32 0.23
CA GLU A 340 -9.54 -24.46 -0.71
C GLU A 340 -10.06 -23.09 -1.17
N PRO A 341 -10.56 -22.94 -2.40
CA PRO A 341 -11.07 -21.67 -2.92
C PRO A 341 -12.12 -21.00 -2.03
N HIS A 342 -12.95 -21.78 -1.34
CA HIS A 342 -13.94 -21.22 -0.41
C HIS A 342 -13.30 -20.58 0.84
N GLU A 343 -12.14 -21.05 1.28
CA GLU A 343 -11.40 -20.44 2.40
C GLU A 343 -10.80 -19.10 1.97
N THR A 344 -10.23 -19.03 0.76
CA THR A 344 -9.77 -17.77 0.16
C THR A 344 -10.91 -16.75 0.10
N LEU A 345 -12.09 -17.18 -0.40
CA LEU A 345 -13.27 -16.33 -0.43
C LEU A 345 -13.67 -15.87 0.96
N ASN A 346 -13.70 -16.77 1.95
CA ASN A 346 -14.06 -16.42 3.33
C ASN A 346 -13.11 -15.39 3.95
N HIS A 347 -11.80 -15.49 3.72
CA HIS A 347 -10.83 -14.50 4.20
C HIS A 347 -11.14 -13.10 3.64
N ILE A 348 -11.45 -13.02 2.35
CA ILE A 348 -11.79 -11.74 1.69
C ILE A 348 -13.13 -11.21 2.23
N LEU A 349 -14.18 -12.04 2.27
CA LEU A 349 -15.51 -11.63 2.75
C LEU A 349 -15.43 -11.18 4.21
N LYS A 350 -14.69 -11.88 5.06
CA LYS A 350 -14.52 -11.53 6.45
C LYS A 350 -13.79 -10.19 6.62
N SER A 351 -12.77 -9.94 5.80
CA SER A 351 -12.09 -8.64 5.77
C SER A 351 -13.05 -7.51 5.39
N LEU A 352 -13.89 -7.72 4.36
CA LEU A 352 -14.90 -6.75 3.94
C LEU A 352 -15.96 -6.50 5.02
N GLU A 353 -16.41 -7.56 5.75
CA GLU A 353 -17.32 -7.43 6.90
C GLU A 353 -16.72 -6.59 8.03
N LEU A 354 -15.42 -6.72 8.26
CA LEU A 354 -14.66 -5.89 9.21
C LEU A 354 -14.42 -4.46 8.69
N GLY A 355 -14.95 -4.16 7.51
CA GLY A 355 -14.79 -2.86 6.90
C GLY A 355 -13.41 -2.63 6.29
N GLN A 356 -12.65 -3.66 5.98
CA GLN A 356 -11.30 -3.60 5.41
C GLN A 356 -11.33 -3.90 3.92
N ASN A 357 -10.69 -3.06 3.11
CA ASN A 357 -10.34 -3.42 1.73
C ASN A 357 -9.23 -4.48 1.76
N VAL A 358 -9.16 -5.30 0.72
CA VAL A 358 -8.14 -6.34 0.61
C VAL A 358 -7.34 -6.12 -0.67
N ILE A 359 -6.05 -5.83 -0.52
CA ILE A 359 -5.12 -5.83 -1.66
C ILE A 359 -4.74 -7.28 -1.91
N ILE A 360 -5.09 -7.78 -3.08
CA ILE A 360 -4.74 -9.13 -3.52
C ILE A 360 -3.73 -9.08 -4.65
N GLY A 361 -2.78 -10.02 -4.63
CA GLY A 361 -1.99 -10.36 -5.80
C GLY A 361 -2.64 -11.51 -6.55
N TYR A 362 -2.80 -11.37 -7.86
CA TYR A 362 -3.26 -12.46 -8.71
C TYR A 362 -2.29 -12.73 -9.85
N THR A 363 -2.31 -13.95 -10.37
CA THR A 363 -1.39 -14.42 -11.39
C THR A 363 -2.07 -14.52 -12.75
N HIS A 364 -1.31 -14.19 -13.80
CA HIS A 364 -1.65 -14.52 -15.18
C HIS A 364 -1.11 -15.91 -15.50
N ILE A 365 -2.01 -16.85 -15.76
CA ILE A 365 -1.68 -18.27 -15.98
C ILE A 365 -2.06 -18.66 -17.40
N ASP A 366 -1.13 -19.31 -18.12
CA ASP A 366 -1.39 -19.84 -19.46
C ASP A 366 -2.07 -21.22 -19.43
N GLU A 367 -2.35 -21.76 -20.60
CA GLU A 367 -3.00 -23.07 -20.80
C GLU A 367 -2.17 -24.26 -20.25
N ASN A 368 -0.89 -24.07 -19.99
CA ASN A 368 0.03 -25.05 -19.40
C ASN A 368 0.18 -24.90 -17.88
N ASN A 369 -0.62 -24.02 -17.25
CA ASN A 369 -0.51 -23.59 -15.87
C ASN A 369 0.80 -22.85 -15.55
N GLN A 370 1.49 -22.29 -16.54
CA GLN A 370 2.68 -21.47 -16.33
C GLN A 370 2.26 -20.07 -15.94
N VAL A 371 2.83 -19.54 -14.86
CA VAL A 371 2.65 -18.14 -14.45
C VAL A 371 3.55 -17.26 -15.32
N ASN A 372 2.93 -16.34 -16.05
CA ASN A 372 3.60 -15.41 -16.97
C ASN A 372 3.66 -13.98 -16.43
N GLY A 373 3.16 -13.74 -15.22
CA GLY A 373 3.15 -12.44 -14.57
C GLY A 373 2.12 -12.41 -13.45
N GLY A 374 2.09 -11.31 -12.75
CA GLY A 374 1.14 -11.04 -11.68
C GLY A 374 0.76 -9.57 -11.63
N HIS A 375 -0.35 -9.28 -10.98
CA HIS A 375 -0.82 -7.91 -10.79
C HIS A 375 -1.52 -7.78 -9.43
N GLU A 376 -1.51 -6.58 -8.88
CA GLU A 376 -2.16 -6.27 -7.60
C GLU A 376 -3.36 -5.36 -7.84
N ILE A 377 -4.48 -5.75 -7.24
CA ILE A 377 -5.71 -4.95 -7.24
C ILE A 377 -6.29 -4.86 -5.83
N THR A 378 -7.16 -3.91 -5.60
CA THR A 378 -7.85 -3.76 -4.32
C THR A 378 -9.29 -4.22 -4.41
N ILE A 379 -9.65 -5.29 -3.70
CA ILE A 379 -11.03 -5.69 -3.52
C ILE A 379 -11.69 -4.75 -2.51
N ILE A 380 -12.77 -4.10 -2.93
CA ILE A 380 -13.52 -3.11 -2.14
C ILE A 380 -14.95 -3.56 -1.83
N GLY A 381 -15.37 -4.67 -2.40
CA GLY A 381 -16.70 -5.21 -2.17
C GLY A 381 -16.93 -6.53 -2.84
N TYR A 382 -18.09 -7.11 -2.53
CA TYR A 382 -18.58 -8.36 -3.10
C TYR A 382 -20.10 -8.31 -3.19
N GLU A 383 -20.65 -8.84 -4.27
CA GLU A 383 -22.10 -8.97 -4.45
C GLU A 383 -22.48 -10.26 -5.15
N LYS A 384 -23.74 -10.68 -5.00
CA LYS A 384 -24.33 -11.77 -5.77
C LYS A 384 -25.43 -11.23 -6.68
N ASP A 385 -25.48 -11.79 -7.90
CA ASP A 385 -26.59 -11.53 -8.82
C ASP A 385 -27.87 -12.30 -8.41
N GLU A 386 -28.94 -12.09 -9.15
CA GLU A 386 -30.23 -12.75 -8.91
C GLU A 386 -30.15 -14.29 -9.03
N ASN A 387 -29.15 -14.81 -9.73
CA ASN A 387 -28.92 -16.26 -9.92
C ASN A 387 -27.95 -16.81 -8.86
N GLY A 388 -27.46 -15.99 -7.92
CA GLY A 388 -26.52 -16.37 -6.88
C GLY A 388 -25.06 -16.44 -7.32
N ASN A 389 -24.71 -15.95 -8.53
CA ASN A 389 -23.31 -15.84 -8.94
C ASN A 389 -22.63 -14.71 -8.21
N GLY A 390 -21.43 -14.96 -7.67
CA GLY A 390 -20.63 -13.99 -6.96
C GLY A 390 -19.79 -13.10 -7.88
N TYR A 391 -19.62 -11.84 -7.49
CA TYR A 391 -18.79 -10.86 -8.17
C TYR A 391 -17.99 -10.05 -7.15
N PHE A 392 -16.70 -9.96 -7.36
CA PHE A 392 -15.86 -8.99 -6.66
C PHE A 392 -16.01 -7.61 -7.28
N ILE A 393 -16.07 -6.60 -6.43
CA ILE A 393 -15.98 -5.19 -6.82
C ILE A 393 -14.57 -4.76 -6.44
N TYR A 394 -13.81 -4.22 -7.39
CA TYR A 394 -12.41 -3.91 -7.18
C TYR A 394 -11.99 -2.58 -7.81
N ASN A 395 -10.88 -2.07 -7.35
CA ASN A 395 -10.12 -0.98 -7.97
C ASN A 395 -8.86 -1.57 -8.60
N ASP A 396 -8.61 -1.18 -9.84
CA ASP A 396 -7.38 -1.46 -10.56
C ASP A 396 -6.68 -0.13 -10.87
N THR A 397 -5.44 -0.01 -10.45
CA THR A 397 -4.65 1.22 -10.67
C THR A 397 -3.93 1.24 -12.02
N ASP A 398 -4.05 0.18 -12.82
CA ASP A 398 -3.49 0.07 -14.17
C ASP A 398 -4.51 0.33 -15.28
N ASP A 399 -5.79 0.30 -14.96
CA ASP A 399 -6.84 0.63 -15.93
C ASP A 399 -7.00 2.16 -16.10
N GLU A 400 -7.77 2.55 -17.10
CA GLU A 400 -8.11 3.97 -17.34
C GLU A 400 -9.50 4.33 -16.81
N ILE A 401 -10.03 3.47 -15.90
CA ILE A 401 -11.39 3.56 -15.42
C ILE A 401 -11.40 4.24 -14.05
N ASP A 402 -11.89 5.47 -14.01
CA ASP A 402 -12.02 6.25 -12.76
C ASP A 402 -13.18 5.79 -11.87
N THR A 403 -13.50 4.49 -11.86
CA THR A 403 -14.59 3.90 -11.08
C THR A 403 -14.29 2.44 -10.73
N ALA A 404 -14.99 1.93 -9.72
CA ALA A 404 -14.91 0.51 -9.39
C ALA A 404 -15.39 -0.40 -10.53
N VAL A 405 -14.73 -1.52 -10.70
CA VAL A 405 -15.00 -2.52 -11.73
C VAL A 405 -15.50 -3.81 -11.09
N LYS A 406 -16.14 -4.67 -11.87
CA LYS A 406 -16.62 -5.98 -11.40
C LYS A 406 -15.98 -7.13 -12.16
N ILE A 407 -15.59 -8.16 -11.43
CA ILE A 407 -15.13 -9.43 -12.00
C ILE A 407 -15.86 -10.60 -11.31
N SER A 408 -16.21 -11.64 -12.06
CA SER A 408 -16.85 -12.78 -11.44
C SER A 408 -15.90 -13.54 -10.50
N GLU A 409 -16.45 -14.02 -9.39
CA GLU A 409 -15.76 -14.89 -8.44
C GLU A 409 -15.07 -16.07 -9.14
N LYS A 410 -15.79 -16.73 -10.05
CA LYS A 410 -15.27 -17.89 -10.80
C LYS A 410 -14.02 -17.56 -11.63
N GLN A 411 -13.89 -16.33 -12.11
CA GLN A 411 -12.74 -15.89 -12.91
C GLN A 411 -11.57 -15.52 -12.03
N LEU A 412 -11.79 -14.73 -10.99
CA LEU A 412 -10.70 -14.17 -10.18
C LEU A 412 -10.20 -15.14 -9.10
N LEU A 413 -11.10 -15.83 -8.40
CA LEU A 413 -10.75 -16.59 -7.20
C LEU A 413 -9.63 -17.63 -7.44
N PRO A 414 -9.61 -18.41 -8.55
CA PRO A 414 -8.53 -19.36 -8.82
C PRO A 414 -7.17 -18.71 -9.11
N LEU A 415 -7.17 -17.42 -9.50
CA LEU A 415 -5.98 -16.67 -9.86
C LEU A 415 -5.34 -15.95 -8.67
N ILE A 416 -6.04 -15.82 -7.54
CA ILE A 416 -5.52 -15.14 -6.37
C ILE A 416 -4.32 -15.91 -5.83
N HIS A 417 -3.15 -15.26 -5.87
CA HIS A 417 -1.89 -15.82 -5.38
C HIS A 417 -1.71 -15.55 -3.89
N HIS A 418 -1.88 -14.31 -3.46
CA HIS A 418 -1.67 -13.92 -2.06
C HIS A 418 -2.51 -12.72 -1.64
N ALA A 419 -2.62 -12.50 -0.33
CA ALA A 419 -3.17 -11.29 0.27
C ALA A 419 -2.59 -11.03 1.67
N GLY A 420 -2.56 -9.76 2.08
CA GLY A 420 -2.34 -9.38 3.46
C GLY A 420 -3.66 -9.36 4.23
N ILE A 421 -3.89 -10.34 5.09
CA ILE A 421 -5.16 -10.52 5.80
C ILE A 421 -4.99 -10.21 7.28
N SER A 422 -5.93 -9.47 7.88
CA SER A 422 -5.90 -9.21 9.32
C SER A 422 -6.17 -10.49 10.13
N LYS A 423 -5.61 -10.55 11.32
CA LYS A 423 -5.78 -11.68 12.24
C LYS A 423 -7.26 -11.98 12.51
N GLU A 424 -8.05 -10.94 12.68
CA GLU A 424 -9.48 -11.02 12.95
C GLU A 424 -10.27 -11.66 11.78
N ALA A 425 -9.82 -11.41 10.54
CA ALA A 425 -10.44 -11.99 9.35
C ALA A 425 -10.07 -13.46 9.14
N LEU A 426 -8.90 -13.89 9.59
CA LEU A 426 -8.46 -15.28 9.44
C LEU A 426 -9.23 -16.25 10.34
N SER A 427 -9.85 -15.78 11.42
CA SER A 427 -10.73 -16.56 12.33
C SER A 427 -10.14 -17.90 12.82
N SER A 428 -8.82 -18.07 12.74
CA SER A 428 -8.15 -19.32 13.07
C SER A 428 -7.49 -19.24 14.45
N GLU A 429 -7.91 -20.12 15.36
CA GLU A 429 -7.25 -20.32 16.64
C GLU A 429 -5.82 -20.89 16.47
N ASP A 430 -5.53 -21.46 15.30
CA ASP A 430 -4.23 -22.08 14.98
C ASP A 430 -3.17 -21.08 14.53
N ILE A 431 -3.53 -19.79 14.29
CA ILE A 431 -2.56 -18.76 13.92
C ILE A 431 -1.92 -18.22 15.19
N ILE A 432 -0.81 -18.83 15.56
CA ILE A 432 0.05 -18.38 16.64
C ILE A 432 0.90 -17.22 16.07
N ILE A 433 0.58 -16.00 16.48
CA ILE A 433 1.53 -14.89 16.38
C ILE A 433 2.52 -15.08 17.51
N GLU A 434 3.72 -15.50 17.19
CA GLU A 434 4.77 -15.66 18.18
C GLU A 434 5.04 -14.33 18.89
N PRO A 435 5.30 -14.34 20.20
CA PRO A 435 5.56 -13.11 20.94
C PRO A 435 6.78 -12.39 20.37
N TRP A 436 6.66 -11.11 20.07
CA TRP A 436 7.76 -10.26 19.63
C TRP A 436 8.99 -10.33 20.53
N LYS A 437 8.80 -10.63 21.81
CA LYS A 437 9.86 -10.68 22.79
C LYS A 437 11.03 -11.59 22.37
N GLU A 438 10.76 -12.79 21.87
CA GLU A 438 11.82 -13.72 21.44
C GLU A 438 12.58 -13.20 20.22
N TYR A 439 11.89 -12.55 19.29
CA TYR A 439 12.51 -11.93 18.13
C TYR A 439 13.33 -10.72 18.51
N ILE A 440 12.84 -9.88 19.42
CA ILE A 440 13.54 -8.70 19.92
C ILE A 440 14.82 -9.14 20.65
N ASP A 441 14.74 -10.13 21.53
CA ASP A 441 15.89 -10.64 22.27
C ASP A 441 16.95 -11.20 21.32
N TRP A 442 16.54 -11.97 20.31
CA TRP A 442 17.44 -12.46 19.28
C TRP A 442 18.05 -11.32 18.45
N PHE A 443 17.26 -10.37 18.01
CA PHE A 443 17.69 -9.24 17.19
C PHE A 443 18.67 -8.34 17.93
N GLN A 444 18.39 -8.02 19.21
CA GLN A 444 19.30 -7.25 20.05
C GLN A 444 20.63 -7.97 20.29
N THR A 445 20.58 -9.29 20.49
CA THR A 445 21.78 -10.11 20.65
C THR A 445 22.63 -10.09 19.38
N THR A 446 22.00 -10.19 18.22
CA THR A 446 22.67 -10.16 16.93
C THR A 446 23.32 -8.79 16.66
N LEU A 447 22.60 -7.71 16.90
CA LEU A 447 23.15 -6.35 16.76
C LEU A 447 24.31 -6.08 17.70
N LYS A 448 24.27 -6.62 18.92
CA LYS A 448 25.38 -6.48 19.87
C LYS A 448 26.62 -7.23 19.40
N ALA A 449 26.45 -8.46 18.92
CA ALA A 449 27.55 -9.27 18.37
C ALA A 449 28.19 -8.61 17.11
N GLU A 450 27.43 -7.92 16.29
CA GLU A 450 27.96 -7.17 15.12
C GLU A 450 28.74 -5.90 15.50
N LYS A 451 28.40 -5.25 16.63
CA LYS A 451 29.12 -4.07 17.13
C LYS A 451 30.43 -4.43 17.79
N GLU A 452 30.59 -5.69 18.24
CA GLU A 452 31.81 -6.20 18.91
C GLU A 452 32.82 -6.79 17.91
N GLN A 453 32.50 -6.89 16.66
CA GLN A 453 33.38 -7.26 15.51
C GLN A 453 33.88 -6.03 14.76
#